data_6925cb3d79977f7c4adbfbf30b07b79a
#
_entry.id   6925cb3d79977f7c4adbfbf30b07b79a
#
_cell.length_a   1.000
_cell.length_b   1.000
_cell.length_c   1.000
_cell.angle_alpha   90.00
_cell.angle_beta   90.00
_cell.angle_gamma   90.00
#
_symmetry.space_group_name_H-M   'P 1'
#
loop_
_entity.id
_entity.type
_entity.pdbx_description
1 polymer ?
#
loop_
_entity_poly.entity_id
_entity_poly.type
_entity_poly.pdbx_seq_one_letter_code
_entity_poly.pdbx_strand_id
1 'polypeptide(L)'
;MSLPVTLPLIDHLALRVRDERRSRTFYERALEPFGVEVVESSRGPGFAIEGGGDFWIEEGEPPAAPVHVAFAAADRATVDKFHRAAVEAGGRDNGAPGLRPHYHAGYYAAFVIDPDGNNVEAVFHGDRQLPAT
;
A
#
# COMPACT_ATOMS: atom_id res chain seq x y z
N MET A 1 -9.26 -21.97 25.57
CA MET A 1 -9.93 -20.75 25.10
C MET A 1 -9.14 -20.20 23.91
N SER A 2 -9.80 -20.03 22.78
CA SER A 2 -9.12 -19.49 21.61
C SER A 2 -8.94 -17.98 21.72
N LEU A 3 -7.83 -17.48 21.17
CA LEU A 3 -7.61 -16.03 21.09
C LEU A 3 -8.57 -15.42 20.09
N PRO A 4 -9.02 -14.17 20.33
CA PRO A 4 -9.85 -13.48 19.35
C PRO A 4 -9.08 -13.28 18.05
N VAL A 5 -9.79 -13.42 16.93
CA VAL A 5 -9.22 -13.12 15.62
C VAL A 5 -9.29 -11.60 15.42
N THR A 6 -8.14 -11.01 15.11
CA THR A 6 -8.07 -9.60 14.79
C THR A 6 -8.13 -9.44 13.27
N LEU A 7 -9.16 -8.76 12.80
CA LEU A 7 -9.36 -8.49 11.38
C LEU A 7 -9.09 -7.02 11.08
N PRO A 8 -8.60 -6.69 9.89
CA PRO A 8 -8.51 -5.30 9.49
C PRO A 8 -9.89 -4.70 9.32
N LEU A 9 -10.03 -3.41 9.52
CA LEU A 9 -11.31 -2.74 9.30
C LEU A 9 -11.70 -2.82 7.81
N ILE A 10 -10.74 -2.64 6.92
CA ILE A 10 -10.97 -2.71 5.48
C ILE A 10 -10.59 -4.11 5.01
N ASP A 11 -11.57 -4.85 4.50
CA ASP A 11 -11.35 -6.20 3.96
C ASP A 11 -10.53 -6.14 2.68
N HIS A 12 -10.95 -5.31 1.74
CA HIS A 12 -10.22 -5.11 0.50
C HIS A 12 -10.56 -3.76 -0.12
N LEU A 13 -9.65 -3.29 -0.98
CA LEU A 13 -9.83 -2.10 -1.78
C LEU A 13 -9.62 -2.48 -3.24
N ALA A 14 -10.54 -2.08 -4.12
CA ALA A 14 -10.38 -2.28 -5.56
C ALA A 14 -10.19 -0.92 -6.23
N LEU A 15 -9.11 -0.76 -6.96
CA LEU A 15 -8.76 0.49 -7.64
C LEU A 15 -8.82 0.29 -9.14
N ARG A 16 -9.54 1.15 -9.85
CA ARG A 16 -9.54 1.14 -11.30
C ARG A 16 -8.29 1.82 -11.82
N VAL A 17 -7.66 1.18 -12.80
CA VAL A 17 -6.41 1.66 -13.39
C VAL A 17 -6.58 1.76 -14.90
N ARG A 18 -5.86 2.70 -15.52
CA ARG A 18 -5.97 2.95 -16.95
C ARG A 18 -5.37 1.83 -17.77
N ASP A 19 -4.24 1.28 -17.33
CA ASP A 19 -3.49 0.23 -18.02
C ASP A 19 -3.13 -0.85 -17.00
N GLU A 20 -3.83 -1.98 -17.06
CA GLU A 20 -3.68 -3.04 -16.07
C GLU A 20 -2.26 -3.61 -16.06
N ARG A 21 -1.64 -3.79 -17.23
CA ARG A 21 -0.29 -4.35 -17.30
C ARG A 21 0.74 -3.43 -16.62
N ARG A 22 0.65 -2.15 -16.88
CA ARG A 22 1.57 -1.16 -16.31
C ARG A 22 1.39 -1.07 -14.78
N SER A 23 0.15 -0.99 -14.33
CA SER A 23 -0.13 -0.89 -12.90
C SER A 23 0.19 -2.20 -12.17
N ARG A 24 -0.04 -3.34 -12.82
CA ARG A 24 0.36 -4.63 -12.25
C ARG A 24 1.86 -4.68 -12.00
N THR A 25 2.68 -4.30 -12.99
CA THR A 25 4.14 -4.29 -12.82
C THR A 25 4.55 -3.36 -11.69
N PHE A 26 3.94 -2.18 -11.63
CA PHE A 26 4.24 -1.22 -10.58
C PHE A 26 3.93 -1.79 -9.19
N TYR A 27 2.71 -2.29 -8.99
CA TYR A 27 2.29 -2.77 -7.66
C TYR A 27 2.94 -4.08 -7.26
N GLU A 28 3.24 -4.96 -8.21
CA GLU A 28 3.99 -6.17 -7.89
C GLU A 28 5.35 -5.84 -7.29
N ARG A 29 6.03 -4.86 -7.85
CA ARG A 29 7.34 -4.44 -7.35
C ARG A 29 7.24 -3.63 -6.06
N ALA A 30 6.32 -2.67 -6.01
CA ALA A 30 6.16 -1.80 -4.86
C ALA A 30 5.70 -2.57 -3.61
N LEU A 31 4.86 -3.59 -3.79
CA LEU A 31 4.28 -4.34 -2.68
C LEU A 31 5.04 -5.63 -2.34
N GLU A 32 6.02 -6.03 -3.15
CA GLU A 32 6.83 -7.21 -2.87
C GLU A 32 7.46 -7.16 -1.46
N PRO A 33 8.00 -6.02 -1.00
CA PRO A 33 8.57 -5.96 0.36
C PRO A 33 7.59 -6.26 1.50
N PHE A 34 6.28 -6.18 1.22
CA PHE A 34 5.24 -6.48 2.23
C PHE A 34 4.93 -7.97 2.34
N GLY A 35 5.47 -8.80 1.42
CA GLY A 35 5.21 -10.24 1.44
C GLY A 35 3.86 -10.63 0.86
N VAL A 36 3.30 -9.81 -0.05
CA VAL A 36 2.02 -10.12 -0.66
C VAL A 36 2.14 -11.27 -1.66
N GLU A 37 1.03 -12.01 -1.82
CA GLU A 37 0.85 -12.96 -2.91
C GLU A 37 0.01 -12.30 -4.00
N VAL A 38 0.37 -12.53 -5.26
CA VAL A 38 -0.43 -12.05 -6.38
C VAL A 38 -1.49 -13.11 -6.69
N VAL A 39 -2.75 -12.71 -6.64
CA VAL A 39 -3.90 -13.60 -6.89
C VAL A 39 -4.58 -13.14 -8.16
N GLU A 40 -4.83 -14.07 -9.08
CA GLU A 40 -5.49 -13.73 -10.34
C GLU A 40 -7.00 -13.80 -10.19
N SER A 41 -7.71 -12.89 -10.87
CA SER A 41 -9.16 -12.95 -10.98
C SER A 41 -9.57 -12.51 -12.38
N SER A 42 -10.83 -12.72 -12.74
CA SER A 42 -11.36 -12.30 -14.04
C SER A 42 -11.36 -10.78 -14.22
N ARG A 43 -11.27 -10.03 -13.13
CA ARG A 43 -11.27 -8.55 -13.16
C ARG A 43 -9.87 -7.96 -13.13
N GLY A 44 -8.87 -8.73 -12.70
CA GLY A 44 -7.50 -8.26 -12.57
C GLY A 44 -6.81 -8.88 -11.38
N PRO A 45 -5.54 -8.52 -11.14
CA PRO A 45 -4.79 -9.09 -10.05
C PRO A 45 -5.15 -8.49 -8.69
N GLY A 46 -5.02 -9.32 -7.66
CA GLY A 46 -5.09 -8.88 -6.29
C GLY A 46 -3.76 -9.12 -5.59
N PHE A 47 -3.47 -8.30 -4.62
CA PHE A 47 -2.27 -8.38 -3.80
C PHE A 47 -2.74 -8.70 -2.40
N ALA A 48 -2.56 -9.96 -2.01
CA ALA A 48 -3.14 -10.51 -0.79
C ALA A 48 -2.07 -10.74 0.26
N ILE A 49 -2.45 -10.54 1.50
CA ILE A 49 -1.56 -10.76 2.64
C ILE A 49 -2.29 -11.58 3.69
N GLU A 50 -1.55 -12.39 4.43
CA GLU A 50 -2.12 -13.16 5.52
C GLU A 50 -2.76 -12.18 6.54
N GLY A 51 -3.95 -12.50 6.99
CA GLY A 51 -4.70 -11.65 7.91
C GLY A 51 -5.69 -10.72 7.23
N GLY A 52 -5.65 -10.61 5.90
CA GLY A 52 -6.60 -9.80 5.15
C GLY A 52 -6.14 -8.37 4.89
N GLY A 53 -7.01 -7.58 4.31
CA GLY A 53 -6.67 -6.22 3.90
C GLY A 53 -6.06 -6.18 2.51
N ASP A 54 -6.67 -6.86 1.55
CA ASP A 54 -6.14 -7.05 0.22
C ASP A 54 -6.35 -5.83 -0.67
N PHE A 55 -5.48 -5.70 -1.66
CA PHE A 55 -5.53 -4.61 -2.63
C PHE A 55 -5.68 -5.19 -4.04
N TRP A 56 -6.71 -4.74 -4.76
CA TRP A 56 -7.03 -5.24 -6.11
C TRP A 56 -6.96 -4.10 -7.11
N ILE A 57 -6.52 -4.42 -8.32
CA ILE A 57 -6.60 -3.47 -9.44
C ILE A 57 -7.42 -4.09 -10.56
N GLU A 58 -8.20 -3.25 -11.24
CA GLU A 58 -8.97 -3.67 -12.42
C GLU A 58 -8.91 -2.57 -13.47
N GLU A 59 -8.81 -2.95 -14.73
CA GLU A 59 -8.73 -1.96 -15.80
C GLU A 59 -10.07 -1.29 -16.01
N GLY A 60 -10.05 0.02 -16.17
CA GLY A 60 -11.26 0.81 -16.36
C GLY A 60 -10.96 2.29 -16.25
N GLU A 61 -12.01 3.08 -16.25
CA GLU A 61 -11.89 4.53 -16.06
C GLU A 61 -11.37 4.82 -14.66
N PRO A 62 -10.20 5.46 -14.51
CA PRO A 62 -9.70 5.79 -13.18
C PRO A 62 -10.62 6.76 -12.46
N PRO A 63 -10.55 6.84 -11.13
CA PRO A 63 -11.33 7.83 -10.38
C PRO A 63 -11.08 9.25 -10.89
N ALA A 64 -12.12 10.09 -10.85
CA ALA A 64 -12.03 11.48 -11.34
C ALA A 64 -11.02 12.31 -10.52
N ALA A 65 -10.83 11.95 -9.26
CA ALA A 65 -9.82 12.56 -8.40
C ALA A 65 -8.86 11.49 -7.90
N PRO A 66 -7.57 11.82 -7.71
CA PRO A 66 -6.61 10.86 -7.17
C PRO A 66 -7.04 10.35 -5.80
N VAL A 67 -6.73 9.09 -5.52
CA VAL A 67 -6.95 8.51 -4.20
C VAL A 67 -5.64 8.47 -3.42
N HIS A 68 -5.75 8.36 -2.09
CA HIS A 68 -4.61 8.16 -1.20
C HIS A 68 -4.79 6.81 -0.51
N VAL A 69 -3.84 5.91 -0.74
CA VAL A 69 -3.84 4.58 -0.14
C VAL A 69 -2.55 4.41 0.64
N ALA A 70 -2.65 4.01 1.91
CA ALA A 70 -1.49 3.76 2.75
C ALA A 70 -1.44 2.27 3.07
N PHE A 71 -0.28 1.66 2.80
CA PHE A 71 -0.03 0.25 3.10
C PHE A 71 0.75 0.15 4.41
N ALA A 72 0.27 -0.69 5.31
CA ALA A 72 0.89 -0.86 6.62
C ALA A 72 2.16 -1.69 6.50
N ALA A 73 3.29 -1.13 6.91
CA ALA A 73 4.58 -1.81 6.90
C ALA A 73 4.93 -2.32 8.29
N ALA A 74 5.57 -3.48 8.35
CA ALA A 74 5.95 -4.10 9.62
C ALA A 74 7.18 -3.45 10.25
N ASP A 75 7.99 -2.73 9.46
CA ASP A 75 9.22 -2.11 9.92
C ASP A 75 9.64 -0.99 8.96
N ARG A 76 10.67 -0.25 9.36
CA ARG A 76 11.20 0.86 8.54
C ARG A 76 11.86 0.35 7.25
N ALA A 77 12.48 -0.81 7.31
CA ALA A 77 13.14 -1.39 6.13
C ALA A 77 12.14 -1.64 5.00
N THR A 78 10.92 -2.08 5.34
CA THR A 78 9.86 -2.29 4.35
C THR A 78 9.46 -0.97 3.69
N VAL A 79 9.36 0.11 4.47
CA VAL A 79 9.06 1.44 3.93
C VAL A 79 10.15 1.89 2.94
N ASP A 80 11.42 1.71 3.31
CA ASP A 80 12.55 2.08 2.46
C ASP A 80 12.54 1.30 1.15
N LYS A 81 12.30 -0.01 1.23
CA LYS A 81 12.27 -0.89 0.05
C LYS A 81 11.08 -0.57 -0.86
N PHE A 82 9.92 -0.26 -0.26
CA PHE A 82 8.75 0.16 -1.02
C PHE A 82 9.08 1.38 -1.87
N HIS A 83 9.65 2.41 -1.28
CA HIS A 83 9.94 3.65 -1.99
C HIS A 83 10.89 3.40 -3.15
N ARG A 84 11.98 2.68 -2.90
CA ARG A 84 12.96 2.37 -3.94
C ARG A 84 12.33 1.57 -5.07
N ALA A 85 11.62 0.50 -4.74
CA ALA A 85 11.03 -0.37 -5.76
C ALA A 85 9.94 0.34 -6.55
N ALA A 86 9.12 1.15 -5.90
CA ALA A 86 8.04 1.88 -6.55
C ALA A 86 8.59 2.93 -7.53
N VAL A 87 9.62 3.65 -7.15
CA VAL A 87 10.25 4.64 -8.04
C VAL A 87 10.92 3.94 -9.23
N GLU A 88 11.63 2.84 -8.97
CA GLU A 88 12.26 2.06 -10.04
C GLU A 88 11.22 1.47 -11.00
N ALA A 89 10.03 1.18 -10.52
CA ALA A 89 8.95 0.58 -11.33
C ALA A 89 8.11 1.63 -12.07
N GLY A 90 8.54 2.89 -12.08
CA GLY A 90 7.89 3.94 -12.84
C GLY A 90 7.06 4.92 -12.02
N GLY A 91 7.01 4.78 -10.72
CA GLY A 91 6.36 5.75 -9.84
C GLY A 91 7.19 7.02 -9.70
N ARG A 92 6.53 8.09 -9.23
CA ARG A 92 7.19 9.36 -9.01
C ARG A 92 7.33 9.62 -7.51
N ASP A 93 8.53 10.03 -7.08
CA ASP A 93 8.76 10.37 -5.67
C ASP A 93 7.81 11.47 -5.21
N ASN A 94 7.15 11.23 -4.09
CA ASN A 94 6.24 12.20 -3.46
C ASN A 94 6.54 12.33 -1.97
N GLY A 95 7.67 11.85 -1.52
CA GLY A 95 8.11 11.94 -0.13
C GLY A 95 9.02 10.79 0.23
N ALA A 96 10.33 11.07 0.38
CA ALA A 96 11.31 10.05 0.70
C ALA A 96 11.06 9.45 2.09
N PRO A 97 11.54 8.21 2.33
CA PRO A 97 11.38 7.59 3.64
C PRO A 97 11.89 8.47 4.78
N GLY A 98 11.11 8.62 5.82
CA GLY A 98 11.49 9.41 6.98
C GLY A 98 10.35 9.57 7.97
N LEU A 99 10.70 10.13 9.11
CA LEU A 99 9.73 10.40 10.17
C LEU A 99 8.82 11.56 9.80
N ARG A 100 7.55 11.45 10.17
CA ARG A 100 6.52 12.48 10.01
C ARG A 100 5.91 12.76 11.38
N PRO A 101 6.66 13.45 12.27
CA PRO A 101 6.21 13.62 13.65
C PRO A 101 4.93 14.45 13.78
N HIS A 102 4.58 15.22 12.76
CA HIS A 102 3.33 15.98 12.77
C HIS A 102 2.08 15.10 12.67
N TYR A 103 2.22 13.84 12.25
CA TYR A 103 1.12 12.88 12.32
C TYR A 103 1.09 12.23 13.70
N HIS A 104 2.19 11.67 14.14
CA HIS A 104 2.45 11.23 15.52
C HIS A 104 3.91 10.79 15.64
N ALA A 105 4.38 10.68 16.88
CA ALA A 105 5.74 10.20 17.13
C ALA A 105 5.89 8.76 16.62
N GLY A 106 6.97 8.49 15.88
CA GLY A 106 7.22 7.17 15.33
C GLY A 106 6.57 6.90 13.97
N TYR A 107 5.81 7.85 13.42
CA TYR A 107 5.21 7.70 12.09
C TYR A 107 6.32 7.79 11.05
N TYR A 108 6.72 6.64 10.49
CA TYR A 108 7.79 6.54 9.49
C TYR A 108 7.18 6.12 8.17
N ALA A 109 7.28 6.96 7.15
CA ALA A 109 6.56 6.74 5.92
C ALA A 109 7.32 7.22 4.69
N ALA A 110 6.87 6.73 3.53
CA ALA A 110 7.32 7.20 2.23
C ALA A 110 6.11 7.25 1.30
N PHE A 111 6.17 8.12 0.31
CA PHE A 111 5.06 8.41 -0.58
C PHE A 111 5.54 8.36 -2.03
N VAL A 112 4.75 7.75 -2.90
CA VAL A 112 5.03 7.65 -4.34
C VAL A 112 3.74 7.89 -5.11
N ILE A 113 3.82 8.58 -6.24
CA ILE A 113 2.68 8.72 -7.14
C ILE A 113 2.68 7.53 -8.09
N ASP A 114 1.57 6.82 -8.16
CA ASP A 114 1.44 5.63 -9.01
C ASP A 114 1.24 6.01 -10.49
N PRO A 115 1.19 5.04 -11.43
CA PRO A 115 1.05 5.36 -12.85
C PRO A 115 -0.19 6.16 -13.23
N ASP A 116 -1.24 6.15 -12.42
CA ASP A 116 -2.47 6.89 -12.69
C ASP A 116 -2.60 8.17 -11.88
N GLY A 117 -1.56 8.54 -11.13
CA GLY A 117 -1.55 9.79 -10.37
C GLY A 117 -2.02 9.68 -8.93
N ASN A 118 -2.22 8.47 -8.42
CA ASN A 118 -2.66 8.27 -7.04
C ASN A 118 -1.48 8.36 -6.07
N ASN A 119 -1.75 8.89 -4.88
CA ASN A 119 -0.76 8.99 -3.82
C ASN A 119 -0.75 7.68 -3.02
N VAL A 120 0.30 6.88 -3.18
CA VAL A 120 0.44 5.62 -2.45
C VAL A 120 1.56 5.74 -1.43
N GLU A 121 1.31 5.22 -0.25
CA GLU A 121 2.16 5.40 0.91
C GLU A 121 2.47 4.05 1.54
N ALA A 122 3.69 3.90 2.06
CA ALA A 122 4.00 2.84 3.01
C ALA A 122 4.25 3.49 4.34
N VAL A 123 3.65 2.97 5.40
CA VAL A 123 3.80 3.56 6.73
C VAL A 123 4.04 2.50 7.80
N PHE A 124 5.03 2.78 8.64
CA PHE A 124 5.31 2.02 9.85
C PHE A 124 5.07 2.94 11.04
N HIS A 125 4.17 2.54 11.92
CA HIS A 125 3.76 3.37 13.04
C HIS A 125 4.66 3.24 14.28
N GLY A 126 5.63 2.36 14.24
CA GLY A 126 6.44 2.08 15.43
C GLY A 126 5.60 1.39 16.48
N ASP A 127 5.70 1.86 17.71
CA ASP A 127 4.96 1.30 18.84
C ASP A 127 3.59 1.97 18.99
N ARG A 128 2.87 2.10 17.87
CA ARG A 128 1.56 2.73 17.89
C ARG A 128 0.62 2.00 18.84
N GLN A 129 0.03 2.77 19.73
CA GLN A 129 -1.03 2.28 20.59
C GLN A 129 -2.29 3.08 20.29
N LEU A 130 -3.43 2.40 20.38
CA LEU A 130 -4.69 3.09 20.27
C LEU A 130 -4.87 4.00 21.48
N PRO A 131 -5.45 5.21 21.28
CA PRO A 131 -5.69 6.10 22.40
C PRO A 131 -6.57 5.41 23.44
N ALA A 132 -6.29 5.66 24.72
CA ALA A 132 -7.17 5.20 25.80
C ALA A 132 -8.49 5.97 25.69
N THR A 133 -9.58 5.23 25.77
CA THR A 133 -10.94 5.81 25.71
C THR A 133 -11.40 6.26 27.07
#